data_f7b23f74ccc699f04cae3b550d35c799
#
_entry.id   f7b23f74ccc699f04cae3b550d35c799
#
_cell.length_a   1.000
_cell.length_b   1.000
_cell.length_c   1.000
_cell.angle_alpha   90.00
_cell.angle_beta   90.00
_cell.angle_gamma   90.00
#
_symmetry.space_group_name_H-M   'P 1'
#
loop_
_entity.id
_entity.type
_entity.pdbx_description
1 polymer ?
#
loop_
_entity_poly.entity_id
_entity_poly.type
_entity_poly.pdbx_seq_one_letter_code
_entity_poly.pdbx_strand_id
1 'polypeptide(L)'
;SEMCIRDRTVVIEPYSTIGNNVIIGEGTWIGSNVTIMEGARIGKNCSIYPGAVISAVPQDLKFKGEETTAIIGDNTIIRECVTINRGTSYRNSTKIGKNCLIMAYSHIAHDCLLGDYCIFSNNSTLAGHVTVGNYVTLAGMVAVHQFCSIGRHSFVAGGSLVRKDIPPYVKAAREPLSYVGINSVGLRRRGFDNETIKSIQNIYRILYQKRYNNTQAINIIEAEVEATKERDEILLFIKNSQRGIMKGYIQN
;
A
#
# COMPACT_ATOMS: atom_id res chain seq x y z
N SER A 1 -13.23 -32.29 -6.84
CA SER A 1 -12.27 -31.18 -6.70
C SER A 1 -12.64 -30.08 -7.68
N GLU A 2 -13.32 -29.07 -7.20
CA GLU A 2 -13.82 -27.98 -8.01
C GLU A 2 -12.76 -26.90 -8.19
N MET A 3 -12.25 -26.90 -9.36
CA MET A 3 -11.73 -25.86 -10.23
C MET A 3 -10.74 -24.84 -9.63
N CYS A 4 -9.48 -25.22 -9.60
CA CYS A 4 -8.39 -24.27 -9.82
C CYS A 4 -8.41 -23.91 -11.33
N ILE A 5 -8.72 -22.66 -11.67
CA ILE A 5 -8.64 -22.14 -13.04
C ILE A 5 -7.26 -21.53 -13.23
N ARG A 6 -6.41 -22.22 -14.00
CA ARG A 6 -5.11 -21.69 -14.43
C ARG A 6 -5.03 -21.66 -15.95
N ASP A 7 -4.41 -20.65 -16.49
CA ASP A 7 -4.02 -20.62 -17.89
C ASP A 7 -2.91 -21.64 -18.18
N ARG A 8 -2.83 -22.15 -19.43
CA ARG A 8 -1.83 -23.14 -19.84
C ARG A 8 -0.40 -22.61 -19.80
N THR A 9 -0.20 -21.31 -19.80
CA THR A 9 1.11 -20.64 -19.72
C THR A 9 1.60 -20.44 -18.28
N VAL A 10 0.80 -20.83 -17.28
CA VAL A 10 1.18 -20.74 -15.86
C VAL A 10 2.19 -21.82 -15.53
N VAL A 11 3.32 -21.41 -14.96
CA VAL A 11 4.37 -22.31 -14.47
C VAL A 11 4.25 -22.45 -12.96
N ILE A 12 4.21 -23.68 -12.46
CA ILE A 12 4.17 -24.00 -11.03
C ILE A 12 5.33 -24.93 -10.73
N GLU A 13 6.25 -24.45 -9.91
CA GLU A 13 7.42 -25.22 -9.49
C GLU A 13 7.05 -26.29 -8.43
N PRO A 14 7.90 -27.31 -8.23
CA PRO A 14 7.64 -28.40 -7.30
C PRO A 14 7.36 -27.96 -5.87
N TYR A 15 6.63 -28.82 -5.13
CA TYR A 15 6.31 -28.67 -3.71
C TYR A 15 5.39 -27.47 -3.39
N SER A 16 4.76 -26.86 -4.39
CA SER A 16 3.78 -25.80 -4.17
C SER A 16 2.38 -26.39 -3.96
N THR A 17 1.64 -25.80 -3.03
CA THR A 17 0.28 -26.21 -2.71
C THR A 17 -0.71 -25.16 -3.19
N ILE A 18 -1.74 -25.60 -3.94
CA ILE A 18 -2.80 -24.74 -4.45
C ILE A 18 -4.14 -25.27 -3.97
N GLY A 19 -4.85 -24.42 -3.24
CA GLY A 19 -6.19 -24.71 -2.70
C GLY A 19 -7.28 -24.73 -3.76
N ASN A 20 -8.48 -24.98 -3.32
CA ASN A 20 -9.67 -24.89 -4.16
C ASN A 20 -10.02 -23.41 -4.44
N ASN A 21 -10.88 -23.13 -5.42
CA ASN A 21 -11.37 -21.79 -5.74
C ASN A 21 -10.23 -20.76 -5.91
N VAL A 22 -9.17 -21.14 -6.64
CA VAL A 22 -8.02 -20.28 -6.98
C VAL A 22 -8.04 -19.95 -8.47
N ILE A 23 -7.77 -18.69 -8.83
CA ILE A 23 -7.62 -18.25 -10.21
C ILE A 23 -6.22 -17.69 -10.39
N ILE A 24 -5.47 -18.18 -11.41
CA ILE A 24 -4.12 -17.72 -11.74
C ILE A 24 -4.10 -17.32 -13.21
N GLY A 25 -3.75 -16.07 -13.45
CA GLY A 25 -3.70 -15.50 -14.79
C GLY A 25 -2.49 -15.93 -15.61
N GLU A 26 -2.62 -15.76 -16.91
CA GLU A 26 -1.66 -16.08 -17.96
C GLU A 26 -0.23 -15.61 -17.65
N GLY A 27 0.78 -16.40 -17.98
CA GLY A 27 2.19 -16.05 -17.85
C GLY A 27 2.71 -15.94 -16.40
N THR A 28 1.89 -16.26 -15.40
CA THR A 28 2.30 -16.18 -14.00
C THR A 28 3.19 -17.37 -13.63
N TRP A 29 4.29 -17.08 -12.91
CA TRP A 29 5.22 -18.04 -12.35
C TRP A 29 5.04 -18.18 -10.84
N ILE A 30 4.90 -19.41 -10.38
CA ILE A 30 4.79 -19.79 -8.97
C ILE A 30 6.03 -20.61 -8.61
N GLY A 31 6.90 -20.07 -7.76
CA GLY A 31 8.12 -20.71 -7.29
C GLY A 31 7.86 -21.90 -6.39
N SER A 32 8.91 -22.65 -6.06
CA SER A 32 8.83 -23.83 -5.21
C SER A 32 8.35 -23.50 -3.79
N ASN A 33 7.68 -24.43 -3.11
CA ASN A 33 7.22 -24.27 -1.72
C ASN A 33 6.32 -23.03 -1.51
N VAL A 34 5.56 -22.60 -2.50
CA VAL A 34 4.54 -21.56 -2.36
C VAL A 34 3.23 -22.20 -1.92
N THR A 35 2.52 -21.54 -1.01
CA THR A 35 1.18 -21.95 -0.59
C THR A 35 0.16 -20.92 -1.07
N ILE A 36 -0.72 -21.33 -1.98
CA ILE A 36 -1.84 -20.50 -2.44
C ILE A 36 -3.13 -21.09 -1.89
N MET A 37 -3.73 -20.38 -0.96
CA MET A 37 -4.95 -20.83 -0.27
C MET A 37 -6.21 -20.39 -1.03
N GLU A 38 -7.33 -20.93 -0.62
CA GLU A 38 -8.65 -20.65 -1.16
C GLU A 38 -8.94 -19.14 -1.26
N GLY A 39 -9.66 -18.75 -2.32
CA GLY A 39 -10.05 -17.36 -2.56
C GLY A 39 -8.94 -16.49 -3.22
N ALA A 40 -7.78 -17.05 -3.57
CA ALA A 40 -6.75 -16.30 -4.29
C ALA A 40 -7.19 -15.98 -5.73
N ARG A 41 -6.95 -14.75 -6.16
CA ARG A 41 -7.17 -14.22 -7.51
C ARG A 41 -5.90 -13.52 -7.95
N ILE A 42 -5.05 -14.24 -8.70
CA ILE A 42 -3.73 -13.78 -9.13
C ILE A 42 -3.83 -13.37 -10.59
N GLY A 43 -3.39 -12.15 -10.90
CA GLY A 43 -3.38 -11.59 -12.24
C GLY A 43 -2.39 -12.24 -13.18
N LYS A 44 -2.17 -11.60 -14.33
CA LYS A 44 -1.26 -12.07 -15.38
C LYS A 44 0.18 -11.65 -15.09
N ASN A 45 1.13 -12.46 -15.59
CA ASN A 45 2.58 -12.18 -15.56
C ASN A 45 3.10 -11.85 -14.14
N CYS A 46 2.50 -12.42 -13.12
CA CYS A 46 2.97 -12.30 -11.75
C CYS A 46 4.13 -13.26 -11.49
N SER A 47 4.96 -12.91 -10.49
CA SER A 47 6.02 -13.82 -10.01
C SER A 47 5.88 -13.99 -8.51
N ILE A 48 5.66 -15.21 -8.03
CA ILE A 48 5.49 -15.52 -6.62
C ILE A 48 6.62 -16.43 -6.17
N TYR A 49 7.44 -15.94 -5.28
CA TYR A 49 8.69 -16.56 -4.87
C TYR A 49 8.53 -17.55 -3.71
N PRO A 50 9.53 -18.43 -3.49
CA PRO A 50 9.45 -19.52 -2.54
C PRO A 50 9.04 -19.09 -1.11
N GLY A 51 8.22 -19.92 -0.48
CA GLY A 51 7.77 -19.71 0.91
C GLY A 51 6.66 -18.66 1.06
N ALA A 52 6.22 -18.00 -0.02
CA ALA A 52 5.10 -17.08 0.06
C ALA A 52 3.79 -17.81 0.37
N VAL A 53 2.94 -17.17 1.18
CA VAL A 53 1.60 -17.69 1.53
C VAL A 53 0.56 -16.68 1.09
N ILE A 54 -0.23 -17.06 0.10
CA ILE A 54 -1.24 -16.18 -0.52
C ILE A 54 -2.65 -16.61 -0.11
N SER A 55 -3.48 -15.63 0.24
CA SER A 55 -4.87 -15.83 0.64
C SER A 55 -5.04 -16.62 1.95
N ALA A 56 -4.08 -16.48 2.86
CA ALA A 56 -4.21 -17.07 4.19
C ALA A 56 -5.46 -16.55 4.92
N VAL A 57 -5.98 -17.37 5.81
CA VAL A 57 -7.09 -16.99 6.69
C VAL A 57 -6.73 -15.72 7.46
N PRO A 58 -7.65 -14.74 7.57
CA PRO A 58 -7.41 -13.53 8.37
C PRO A 58 -7.01 -13.85 9.81
N GLN A 59 -6.02 -13.12 10.32
CA GLN A 59 -5.63 -13.17 11.73
C GLN A 59 -6.54 -12.24 12.55
N ASP A 60 -7.84 -12.41 12.40
CA ASP A 60 -8.88 -11.66 13.10
C ASP A 60 -9.79 -12.62 13.85
N LEU A 61 -9.90 -12.46 15.17
CA LEU A 61 -10.74 -13.29 16.03
C LEU A 61 -12.24 -13.20 15.67
N LYS A 62 -12.65 -12.22 14.90
CA LYS A 62 -14.03 -12.04 14.43
C LYS A 62 -14.32 -12.81 13.15
N PHE A 63 -13.30 -13.31 12.46
CA PHE A 63 -13.45 -14.06 11.22
C PHE A 63 -14.15 -15.40 11.52
N LYS A 64 -15.21 -15.69 10.79
CA LYS A 64 -16.07 -16.88 11.00
C LYS A 64 -16.03 -17.89 9.85
N GLY A 65 -15.06 -17.73 8.92
CA GLY A 65 -14.94 -18.60 7.76
C GLY A 65 -15.69 -18.08 6.51
N GLU A 66 -15.94 -16.78 6.44
CA GLU A 66 -16.60 -16.15 5.29
C GLU A 66 -15.85 -16.38 3.99
N GLU A 67 -16.57 -16.56 2.89
CA GLU A 67 -16.00 -16.66 1.55
C GLU A 67 -15.49 -15.29 1.10
N THR A 68 -14.19 -15.10 1.21
CA THR A 68 -13.52 -13.85 0.88
C THR A 68 -12.29 -14.10 0.00
N THR A 69 -11.70 -13.05 -0.55
CA THR A 69 -10.64 -13.16 -1.55
C THR A 69 -9.38 -12.38 -1.19
N ALA A 70 -8.26 -12.82 -1.77
CA ALA A 70 -7.03 -12.03 -1.92
C ALA A 70 -6.76 -11.84 -3.41
N ILE A 71 -6.73 -10.58 -3.85
CA ILE A 71 -6.61 -10.21 -5.27
C ILE A 71 -5.23 -9.57 -5.49
N ILE A 72 -4.46 -10.10 -6.43
CA ILE A 72 -3.15 -9.59 -6.83
C ILE A 72 -3.24 -9.16 -8.29
N GLY A 73 -2.95 -7.90 -8.57
CA GLY A 73 -2.97 -7.32 -9.90
C GLY A 73 -1.81 -7.78 -10.78
N ASP A 74 -1.95 -7.59 -12.08
CA ASP A 74 -1.01 -8.04 -13.11
C ASP A 74 0.42 -7.51 -12.88
N ASN A 75 1.42 -8.25 -13.35
CA ASN A 75 2.85 -7.90 -13.31
C ASN A 75 3.39 -7.63 -11.89
N THR A 76 2.72 -8.12 -10.85
CA THR A 76 3.14 -7.94 -9.47
C THR A 76 4.10 -9.04 -9.05
N ILE A 77 5.14 -8.64 -8.33
CA ILE A 77 6.19 -9.53 -7.83
C ILE A 77 6.02 -9.67 -6.31
N ILE A 78 5.82 -10.90 -5.85
CA ILE A 78 5.72 -11.26 -4.44
C ILE A 78 6.96 -12.08 -4.10
N ARG A 79 7.85 -11.53 -3.26
CA ARG A 79 9.12 -12.15 -2.89
C ARG A 79 8.95 -13.20 -1.79
N GLU A 80 10.08 -13.77 -1.38
CA GLU A 80 10.17 -14.91 -0.49
C GLU A 80 9.47 -14.67 0.84
N CYS A 81 8.76 -15.67 1.33
CA CYS A 81 8.10 -15.69 2.64
C CYS A 81 7.15 -14.51 2.91
N VAL A 82 6.65 -13.85 1.86
CA VAL A 82 5.58 -12.86 2.00
C VAL A 82 4.28 -13.55 2.40
N THR A 83 3.53 -12.94 3.30
CA THR A 83 2.21 -13.45 3.70
C THR A 83 1.12 -12.43 3.38
N ILE A 84 0.04 -12.90 2.73
CA ILE A 84 -1.11 -12.08 2.36
C ILE A 84 -2.37 -12.76 2.86
N ASN A 85 -3.11 -12.12 3.76
CA ASN A 85 -4.39 -12.60 4.20
C ASN A 85 -5.50 -12.23 3.21
N ARG A 86 -6.51 -13.09 3.06
CA ARG A 86 -7.75 -12.72 2.37
C ARG A 86 -8.56 -11.74 3.20
N GLY A 87 -9.63 -11.15 2.64
CA GLY A 87 -10.47 -10.19 3.36
C GLY A 87 -11.34 -10.83 4.45
N THR A 88 -12.04 -9.99 5.19
CA THR A 88 -13.15 -10.38 6.09
C THR A 88 -14.48 -9.90 5.50
N SER A 89 -15.58 -10.12 6.19
CA SER A 89 -16.90 -9.58 5.81
C SER A 89 -16.93 -8.05 5.68
N TYR A 90 -15.94 -7.35 6.19
CA TYR A 90 -15.86 -5.88 6.11
C TYR A 90 -15.67 -5.37 4.68
N ARG A 91 -14.72 -5.95 3.91
CA ARG A 91 -14.47 -5.60 2.49
C ARG A 91 -14.60 -6.77 1.54
N ASN A 92 -14.79 -7.97 2.05
CA ASN A 92 -14.80 -9.23 1.29
C ASN A 92 -13.51 -9.51 0.51
N SER A 93 -12.53 -8.63 0.58
CA SER A 93 -11.27 -8.82 -0.14
C SER A 93 -10.11 -8.01 0.41
N THR A 94 -8.91 -8.56 0.30
CA THR A 94 -7.63 -7.84 0.33
C THR A 94 -7.16 -7.65 -1.11
N LYS A 95 -6.74 -6.43 -1.49
CA LYS A 95 -6.36 -6.11 -2.87
C LYS A 95 -4.98 -5.51 -2.95
N ILE A 96 -4.16 -6.04 -3.84
CA ILE A 96 -2.86 -5.51 -4.25
C ILE A 96 -2.97 -5.12 -5.72
N GLY A 97 -2.56 -3.90 -6.05
CA GLY A 97 -2.60 -3.37 -7.40
C GLY A 97 -1.61 -4.05 -8.34
N LYS A 98 -1.50 -3.48 -9.54
CA LYS A 98 -0.61 -3.94 -10.62
C LYS A 98 0.81 -3.40 -10.46
N ASN A 99 1.78 -4.10 -11.06
CA ASN A 99 3.18 -3.65 -11.12
C ASN A 99 3.79 -3.36 -9.73
N CYS A 100 3.33 -4.03 -8.69
CA CYS A 100 3.87 -3.89 -7.34
C CYS A 100 5.08 -4.80 -7.11
N LEU A 101 5.97 -4.38 -6.22
CA LEU A 101 7.05 -5.20 -5.70
C LEU A 101 6.91 -5.32 -4.19
N ILE A 102 6.56 -6.51 -3.71
CA ILE A 102 6.45 -6.83 -2.29
C ILE A 102 7.64 -7.69 -1.92
N MET A 103 8.62 -7.10 -1.23
CA MET A 103 9.88 -7.77 -0.91
C MET A 103 9.73 -8.74 0.26
N ALA A 104 10.76 -9.57 0.43
CA ALA A 104 10.74 -10.72 1.32
C ALA A 104 10.33 -10.38 2.76
N TYR A 105 9.60 -11.33 3.37
CA TYR A 105 9.08 -11.26 4.73
C TYR A 105 8.09 -10.14 5.01
N SER A 106 7.56 -9.47 3.98
CA SER A 106 6.49 -8.48 4.17
C SER A 106 5.17 -9.18 4.49
N HIS A 107 4.32 -8.49 5.27
CA HIS A 107 2.99 -8.98 5.62
C HIS A 107 1.91 -7.98 5.21
N ILE A 108 0.85 -8.49 4.57
CA ILE A 108 -0.34 -7.71 4.21
C ILE A 108 -1.55 -8.41 4.86
N ALA A 109 -2.08 -7.77 5.90
CA ALA A 109 -3.25 -8.30 6.61
C ALA A 109 -4.54 -8.12 5.80
N HIS A 110 -5.62 -8.66 6.34
CA HIS A 110 -6.95 -8.65 5.75
C HIS A 110 -7.49 -7.24 5.46
N ASP A 111 -8.34 -7.13 4.45
CA ASP A 111 -9.04 -5.89 4.06
C ASP A 111 -8.14 -4.72 3.68
N CYS A 112 -6.85 -4.96 3.42
CA CYS A 112 -5.95 -3.95 2.89
C CYS A 112 -6.24 -3.67 1.42
N LEU A 113 -6.11 -2.39 1.02
CA LEU A 113 -6.19 -1.94 -0.37
C LEU A 113 -4.89 -1.27 -0.76
N LEU A 114 -4.15 -1.86 -1.69
CA LEU A 114 -2.93 -1.29 -2.25
C LEU A 114 -3.20 -0.86 -3.69
N GLY A 115 -2.77 0.33 -4.02
CA GLY A 115 -2.76 0.83 -5.39
C GLY A 115 -1.64 0.22 -6.22
N ASP A 116 -1.50 0.71 -7.45
CA ASP A 116 -0.52 0.23 -8.42
C ASP A 116 0.89 0.78 -8.15
N TYR A 117 1.91 0.07 -8.65
CA TYR A 117 3.32 0.49 -8.59
C TYR A 117 3.86 0.71 -7.17
N CYS A 118 3.30 0.05 -6.18
CA CYS A 118 3.80 0.12 -4.81
C CYS A 118 5.07 -0.73 -4.63
N ILE A 119 5.98 -0.23 -3.79
CA ILE A 119 7.20 -0.94 -3.42
C ILE A 119 7.24 -1.10 -1.90
N PHE A 120 7.21 -2.33 -1.42
CA PHE A 120 7.35 -2.65 -0.01
C PHE A 120 8.69 -3.35 0.17
N SER A 121 9.61 -2.69 0.88
CA SER A 121 10.90 -3.30 1.19
C SER A 121 10.75 -4.35 2.29
N ASN A 122 11.80 -5.14 2.48
CA ASN A 122 11.81 -6.29 3.39
C ASN A 122 11.22 -5.98 4.77
N ASN A 123 10.45 -6.94 5.30
CA ASN A 123 9.83 -6.87 6.61
C ASN A 123 8.82 -5.72 6.82
N SER A 124 8.28 -5.15 5.75
CA SER A 124 7.20 -4.15 5.87
C SER A 124 5.89 -4.86 6.22
N THR A 125 5.15 -4.31 7.19
CA THR A 125 3.93 -4.94 7.72
C THR A 125 2.76 -3.98 7.69
N LEU A 126 1.66 -4.39 7.07
CA LEU A 126 0.37 -3.72 7.18
C LEU A 126 -0.56 -4.51 8.11
N ALA A 127 -1.08 -3.86 9.14
CA ALA A 127 -2.23 -4.37 9.87
C ALA A 127 -3.51 -4.27 9.05
N GLY A 128 -4.62 -4.83 9.54
CA GLY A 128 -5.88 -4.86 8.80
C GLY A 128 -6.43 -3.48 8.39
N HIS A 129 -7.19 -3.46 7.29
CA HIS A 129 -7.93 -2.30 6.79
C HIS A 129 -7.07 -1.11 6.32
N VAL A 130 -5.76 -1.28 6.12
CA VAL A 130 -4.88 -0.22 5.63
C VAL A 130 -5.16 0.06 4.16
N THR A 131 -5.18 1.36 3.79
CA THR A 131 -5.32 1.81 2.41
C THR A 131 -4.03 2.50 1.96
N VAL A 132 -3.46 2.06 0.85
CA VAL A 132 -2.20 2.59 0.29
C VAL A 132 -2.45 3.05 -1.15
N GLY A 133 -2.15 4.30 -1.45
CA GLY A 133 -2.29 4.87 -2.79
C GLY A 133 -1.22 4.36 -3.76
N ASN A 134 -1.37 4.71 -5.03
CA ASN A 134 -0.42 4.32 -6.07
C ASN A 134 0.99 4.89 -5.82
N TYR A 135 2.01 4.17 -6.27
CA TYR A 135 3.40 4.61 -6.22
C TYR A 135 3.96 4.88 -4.81
N VAL A 136 3.37 4.30 -3.79
CA VAL A 136 3.91 4.38 -2.42
C VAL A 136 5.11 3.47 -2.28
N THR A 137 6.13 3.98 -1.60
CA THR A 137 7.29 3.18 -1.19
C THR A 137 7.36 3.12 0.33
N LEU A 138 7.31 1.90 0.87
CA LEU A 138 7.63 1.62 2.26
C LEU A 138 9.05 1.05 2.31
N ALA A 139 9.95 1.74 3.00
CA ALA A 139 11.30 1.22 3.22
C ALA A 139 11.28 0.07 4.25
N GLY A 140 12.40 -0.62 4.42
CA GLY A 140 12.43 -1.83 5.25
C GLY A 140 11.94 -1.63 6.68
N MET A 141 11.29 -2.66 7.22
CA MET A 141 10.80 -2.70 8.61
C MET A 141 9.77 -1.61 8.96
N VAL A 142 9.02 -1.11 7.99
CA VAL A 142 7.90 -0.19 8.26
C VAL A 142 6.71 -0.99 8.79
N ALA A 143 6.12 -0.54 9.90
CA ALA A 143 4.90 -1.12 10.46
C ALA A 143 3.75 -0.11 10.41
N VAL A 144 2.62 -0.49 9.77
CA VAL A 144 1.46 0.38 9.59
C VAL A 144 0.30 -0.11 10.44
N HIS A 145 -0.18 0.76 11.32
CA HIS A 145 -1.31 0.47 12.20
C HIS A 145 -2.62 0.33 11.40
N GLN A 146 -3.53 -0.50 11.91
CA GLN A 146 -4.85 -0.72 11.29
C GLN A 146 -5.61 0.58 11.00
N PHE A 147 -6.37 0.58 9.90
CA PHE A 147 -7.17 1.72 9.42
C PHE A 147 -6.37 2.97 9.02
N CYS A 148 -5.05 2.93 8.97
CA CYS A 148 -4.27 4.02 8.41
C CYS A 148 -4.40 4.10 6.90
N SER A 149 -4.33 5.33 6.38
CA SER A 149 -4.26 5.62 4.95
C SER A 149 -2.93 6.25 4.59
N ILE A 150 -2.32 5.80 3.48
CA ILE A 150 -1.07 6.36 2.94
C ILE A 150 -1.36 6.88 1.53
N GLY A 151 -1.25 8.19 1.34
CA GLY A 151 -1.50 8.86 0.08
C GLY A 151 -0.47 8.49 -0.99
N ARG A 152 -0.88 8.56 -2.25
CA ARG A 152 -0.04 8.17 -3.40
C ARG A 152 1.29 8.94 -3.44
N HIS A 153 2.28 8.35 -4.11
CA HIS A 153 3.62 8.91 -4.25
C HIS A 153 4.38 9.20 -2.95
N SER A 154 3.87 8.75 -1.80
CA SER A 154 4.56 8.93 -0.54
C SER A 154 5.71 7.95 -0.36
N PHE A 155 6.70 8.36 0.41
CA PHE A 155 7.83 7.54 0.84
C PHE A 155 7.87 7.49 2.37
N VAL A 156 7.91 6.30 2.93
CA VAL A 156 8.03 6.07 4.37
C VAL A 156 9.40 5.48 4.67
N ALA A 157 10.16 6.15 5.52
CA ALA A 157 11.52 5.74 5.88
C ALA A 157 11.53 4.42 6.68
N GLY A 158 12.64 3.68 6.57
CA GLY A 158 12.80 2.40 7.25
C GLY A 158 12.67 2.49 8.76
N GLY A 159 12.15 1.42 9.38
CA GLY A 159 11.93 1.34 10.82
C GLY A 159 10.80 2.23 11.35
N SER A 160 10.00 2.84 10.50
CA SER A 160 8.95 3.77 10.91
C SER A 160 7.70 3.05 11.43
N LEU A 161 7.11 3.60 12.50
CA LEU A 161 5.81 3.18 13.05
C LEU A 161 4.72 4.15 12.59
N VAL A 162 3.88 3.73 11.64
CA VAL A 162 2.81 4.56 11.08
C VAL A 162 1.54 4.40 11.91
N ARG A 163 1.21 5.40 12.73
CA ARG A 163 0.02 5.42 13.61
C ARG A 163 -1.03 6.44 13.18
N LYS A 164 -0.71 7.29 12.22
CA LYS A 164 -1.55 8.35 11.64
C LYS A 164 -1.50 8.28 10.13
N ASP A 165 -2.46 8.89 9.46
CA ASP A 165 -2.50 8.93 8.01
C ASP A 165 -1.34 9.75 7.44
N ILE A 166 -0.80 9.28 6.32
CA ILE A 166 0.30 9.93 5.60
C ILE A 166 -0.27 10.57 4.33
N PRO A 167 -0.28 11.90 4.22
CA PRO A 167 -0.81 12.57 3.03
C PRO A 167 -0.02 12.23 1.74
N PRO A 168 -0.59 12.48 0.54
CA PRO A 168 0.09 12.20 -0.73
C PRO A 168 1.41 12.97 -0.91
N TYR A 169 2.32 12.45 -1.73
CA TYR A 169 3.54 13.09 -2.21
C TYR A 169 4.64 13.36 -1.17
N VAL A 170 4.47 12.96 0.08
CA VAL A 170 5.39 13.32 1.17
C VAL A 170 6.46 12.27 1.44
N LYS A 171 7.49 12.70 2.15
CA LYS A 171 8.42 11.82 2.89
C LYS A 171 8.04 11.86 4.36
N ALA A 172 7.84 10.68 4.93
CA ALA A 172 7.58 10.46 6.35
C ALA A 172 8.77 9.74 6.97
N ALA A 173 9.30 10.29 8.06
CA ALA A 173 10.45 9.71 8.77
C ALA A 173 10.43 10.14 10.25
N ARG A 174 11.39 9.61 11.02
CA ARG A 174 11.64 9.92 12.45
C ARG A 174 10.70 9.16 13.41
N GLU A 175 10.99 9.27 14.69
CA GLU A 175 10.14 8.80 15.78
C GLU A 175 9.93 9.97 16.78
N PRO A 176 8.69 10.39 17.01
CA PRO A 176 7.47 9.94 16.32
C PRO A 176 7.45 10.32 14.83
N LEU A 177 6.76 9.49 14.01
CA LEU A 177 6.68 9.69 12.56
C LEU A 177 6.19 11.09 12.21
N SER A 178 6.94 11.78 11.37
CA SER A 178 6.70 13.18 11.02
C SER A 178 6.93 13.46 9.54
N TYR A 179 6.31 14.50 9.04
CA TYR A 179 6.60 15.06 7.73
C TYR A 179 8.02 15.64 7.72
N VAL A 180 8.86 15.19 6.81
CA VAL A 180 10.23 15.68 6.65
C VAL A 180 10.50 16.27 5.25
N GLY A 181 9.45 16.59 4.53
CA GLY A 181 9.49 17.16 3.18
C GLY A 181 8.64 16.38 2.20
N ILE A 182 8.65 16.81 0.94
CA ILE A 182 8.00 16.10 -0.16
C ILE A 182 8.93 15.06 -0.77
N ASN A 183 8.37 14.03 -1.40
CA ASN A 183 9.11 12.98 -2.10
C ASN A 183 9.61 13.46 -3.48
N SER A 184 10.33 14.58 -3.52
CA SER A 184 10.74 15.25 -4.76
C SER A 184 11.53 14.35 -5.71
N VAL A 185 12.37 13.46 -5.19
CA VAL A 185 13.14 12.50 -6.01
C VAL A 185 12.19 11.51 -6.68
N GLY A 186 11.26 10.92 -5.93
CA GLY A 186 10.26 10.01 -6.49
C GLY A 186 9.35 10.68 -7.51
N LEU A 187 8.95 11.92 -7.26
CA LEU A 187 8.11 12.69 -8.18
C LEU A 187 8.83 12.97 -9.50
N ARG A 188 10.08 13.47 -9.46
CA ARG A 188 10.88 13.69 -10.68
C ARG A 188 11.08 12.43 -11.51
N ARG A 189 11.38 11.30 -10.86
CA ARG A 189 11.54 10.00 -11.54
C ARG A 189 10.26 9.56 -12.26
N ARG A 190 9.09 10.08 -11.85
CA ARG A 190 7.77 9.79 -12.43
C ARG A 190 7.27 10.91 -13.35
N GLY A 191 8.13 11.84 -13.75
CA GLY A 191 7.83 12.85 -14.76
C GLY A 191 7.10 14.10 -14.26
N PHE A 192 7.00 14.31 -12.94
CA PHE A 192 6.46 15.57 -12.41
C PHE A 192 7.42 16.70 -12.73
N ASP A 193 6.92 17.79 -13.31
CA ASP A 193 7.70 18.99 -13.58
C ASP A 193 8.03 19.77 -12.30
N ASN A 194 8.96 20.72 -12.41
CA ASN A 194 9.42 21.48 -11.26
C ASN A 194 8.35 22.45 -10.71
N GLU A 195 7.40 22.91 -11.53
CA GLU A 195 6.35 23.83 -11.13
C GLU A 195 5.33 23.10 -10.27
N THR A 196 4.87 21.92 -10.70
CA THR A 196 4.01 21.04 -9.93
C THR A 196 4.66 20.65 -8.60
N ILE A 197 5.96 20.29 -8.61
CA ILE A 197 6.69 19.96 -7.38
C ILE A 197 6.75 21.15 -6.42
N LYS A 198 6.99 22.37 -6.92
CA LYS A 198 7.00 23.58 -6.09
C LYS A 198 5.61 23.90 -5.53
N SER A 199 4.56 23.71 -6.33
CA SER A 199 3.17 23.89 -5.87
C SER A 199 2.84 22.94 -4.71
N ILE A 200 3.12 21.65 -4.86
CA ILE A 200 2.96 20.65 -3.79
C ILE A 200 3.77 21.04 -2.54
N GLN A 201 5.01 21.50 -2.72
CA GLN A 201 5.85 21.94 -1.62
C GLN A 201 5.27 23.13 -0.88
N ASN A 202 4.69 24.10 -1.61
CA ASN A 202 4.03 25.26 -1.02
C ASN A 202 2.81 24.87 -0.18
N ILE A 203 1.99 23.93 -0.65
CA ILE A 203 0.83 23.40 0.10
C ILE A 203 1.30 22.84 1.45
N TYR A 204 2.33 22.00 1.46
CA TYR A 204 2.85 21.40 2.68
C TYR A 204 3.58 22.38 3.59
N ARG A 205 4.15 23.47 3.03
CA ARG A 205 4.67 24.58 3.84
C ARG A 205 3.56 25.31 4.61
N ILE A 206 2.42 25.55 3.98
CA ILE A 206 1.26 26.14 4.66
C ILE A 206 0.76 25.18 5.74
N LEU A 207 0.61 23.90 5.41
CA LEU A 207 0.05 22.90 6.31
C LEU A 207 0.92 22.67 7.58
N TYR A 208 2.24 22.61 7.43
CA TYR A 208 3.13 22.14 8.49
C TYR A 208 4.07 23.19 9.10
N GLN A 209 4.30 24.31 8.42
CA GLN A 209 5.31 25.28 8.85
C GLN A 209 4.75 26.63 9.30
N LYS A 210 3.48 26.91 9.00
CA LYS A 210 2.83 28.20 9.29
C LYS A 210 2.10 28.24 10.65
N ARG A 211 2.22 27.20 11.50
CA ARG A 211 1.57 27.08 12.82
C ARG A 211 0.03 27.16 12.79
N TYR A 212 -0.60 26.93 11.66
CA TYR A 212 -2.05 26.81 11.55
C TYR A 212 -2.52 25.43 12.05
N ASN A 213 -3.77 25.35 12.54
CA ASN A 213 -4.44 24.06 12.65
C ASN A 213 -4.86 23.57 11.26
N ASN A 214 -5.24 22.30 11.14
CA ASN A 214 -5.57 21.71 9.83
C ASN A 214 -6.71 22.45 9.12
N THR A 215 -7.75 22.88 9.83
CA THR A 215 -8.89 23.60 9.24
C THR A 215 -8.47 24.96 8.69
N GLN A 216 -7.69 25.72 9.45
CA GLN A 216 -7.14 27.01 9.01
C GLN A 216 -6.23 26.83 7.79
N ALA A 217 -5.34 25.82 7.82
CA ALA A 217 -4.44 25.53 6.71
C ALA A 217 -5.23 25.17 5.44
N ILE A 218 -6.28 24.35 5.54
CA ILE A 218 -7.15 23.99 4.41
C ILE A 218 -7.77 25.25 3.80
N ASN A 219 -8.38 26.13 4.61
CA ASN A 219 -9.03 27.35 4.11
C ASN A 219 -8.04 28.28 3.39
N ILE A 220 -6.81 28.41 3.92
CA ILE A 220 -5.76 29.21 3.29
C ILE A 220 -5.29 28.58 1.98
N ILE A 221 -5.11 27.27 1.94
CA ILE A 221 -4.71 26.56 0.72
C ILE A 221 -5.79 26.71 -0.37
N GLU A 222 -7.07 26.62 0.00
CA GLU A 222 -8.17 26.79 -0.94
C GLU A 222 -8.25 28.23 -1.49
N ALA A 223 -7.92 29.23 -0.66
CA ALA A 223 -7.98 30.65 -1.05
C ALA A 223 -6.75 31.14 -1.82
N GLU A 224 -5.55 30.66 -1.46
CA GLU A 224 -4.29 31.26 -1.95
C GLU A 224 -3.52 30.37 -2.95
N VAL A 225 -3.83 29.07 -3.01
CA VAL A 225 -3.12 28.16 -3.93
C VAL A 225 -4.01 27.84 -5.13
N GLU A 226 -3.44 27.94 -6.33
CA GLU A 226 -4.13 27.63 -7.57
C GLU A 226 -4.76 26.22 -7.55
N ALA A 227 -5.96 26.10 -8.14
CA ALA A 227 -6.67 24.85 -8.25
C ALA A 227 -5.94 23.89 -9.19
N THR A 228 -5.23 22.91 -8.63
CA THR A 228 -4.60 21.84 -9.36
C THR A 228 -5.12 20.49 -8.89
N LYS A 229 -4.97 19.47 -9.71
CA LYS A 229 -5.33 18.09 -9.35
C LYS A 229 -4.62 17.63 -8.05
N GLU A 230 -3.37 18.00 -7.90
CA GLU A 230 -2.55 17.63 -6.75
C GLU A 230 -3.03 18.35 -5.47
N ARG A 231 -3.37 19.65 -5.60
CA ARG A 231 -3.95 20.42 -4.48
C ARG A 231 -5.25 19.77 -3.99
N ASP A 232 -6.16 19.53 -4.93
CA ASP A 232 -7.48 19.02 -4.58
C ASP A 232 -7.41 17.62 -3.99
N GLU A 233 -6.51 16.79 -4.46
CA GLU A 233 -6.26 15.47 -3.89
C GLU A 233 -5.70 15.55 -2.46
N ILE A 234 -4.73 16.43 -2.21
CA ILE A 234 -4.17 16.63 -0.87
C ILE A 234 -5.27 17.10 0.09
N LEU A 235 -6.07 18.08 -0.33
CA LEU A 235 -7.17 18.59 0.50
C LEU A 235 -8.22 17.52 0.78
N LEU A 236 -8.62 16.77 -0.23
CA LEU A 236 -9.58 15.67 -0.10
C LEU A 236 -9.06 14.60 0.86
N PHE A 237 -7.78 14.23 0.74
CA PHE A 237 -7.15 13.25 1.64
C PHE A 237 -7.20 13.73 3.09
N ILE A 238 -6.84 15.00 3.35
CA ILE A 238 -6.81 15.56 4.71
C ILE A 238 -8.23 15.62 5.29
N LYS A 239 -9.22 16.07 4.50
CA LYS A 239 -10.63 16.14 4.93
C LYS A 239 -11.22 14.78 5.27
N ASN A 240 -10.83 13.73 4.55
CA ASN A 240 -11.33 12.37 4.74
C ASN A 240 -10.53 11.55 5.77
N SER A 241 -9.45 12.09 6.31
CA SER A 241 -8.61 11.38 7.27
C SER A 241 -9.34 11.13 8.59
N GLN A 242 -9.66 9.87 8.87
CA GLN A 242 -10.36 9.48 10.10
C GLN A 242 -9.40 9.35 11.29
N ARG A 243 -8.15 8.98 11.05
CA ARG A 243 -7.13 8.85 12.11
C ARG A 243 -6.37 10.14 12.39
N GLY A 244 -6.64 11.19 11.60
CA GLY A 244 -5.85 12.41 11.54
C GLY A 244 -4.50 12.18 10.86
N ILE A 245 -3.97 13.21 10.23
CA ILE A 245 -2.69 13.14 9.53
C ILE A 245 -1.50 13.22 10.50
N MET A 246 -0.34 12.68 10.09
CA MET A 246 0.92 12.83 10.84
C MET A 246 1.25 14.32 11.03
N LYS A 247 2.04 14.63 12.04
CA LYS A 247 2.48 16.01 12.34
C LYS A 247 3.66 16.44 11.46
N GLY A 248 3.85 17.76 11.34
CA GLY A 248 5.09 18.32 10.83
C GLY A 248 6.23 18.14 11.83
N TYR A 249 7.45 18.07 11.34
CA TYR A 249 8.63 18.10 12.19
C TYR A 249 8.88 19.55 12.65
N ILE A 250 8.86 19.76 13.93
CA ILE A 250 9.27 21.03 14.55
C ILE A 250 10.70 20.82 15.03
N GLN A 251 11.69 21.55 14.45
CA GLN A 251 13.00 21.70 15.07
C GLN A 251 12.83 22.53 16.35
N ASN A 252 13.10 21.93 17.50
CA ASN A 252 13.30 22.68 18.74
C ASN A 252 14.63 23.38 18.69
#